data_4f2bd55a2edc73d73a966d5385c1dd6d
#
_entry.id   4f2bd55a2edc73d73a966d5385c1dd6d
#
_cell.length_a   1.000
_cell.length_b   1.000
_cell.length_c   1.000
_cell.angle_alpha   90.00
_cell.angle_beta   90.00
_cell.angle_gamma   90.00
#
_symmetry.space_group_name_H-M   'P 1'
#
loop_
_entity.id
_entity.type
_entity.pdbx_description
1 polymer ?
#
loop_
_entity_poly.entity_id
_entity_poly.type
_entity_poly.pdbx_seq_one_letter_code
_entity_poly.pdbx_strand_id
1 'polypeptide(L)'
;MLELELQQYLQREYPQENARCEWKEFKNLKNSFSGDEKNDVISYVSAIANMEGGHLVLGVKDKTLEIVGTDISRLTFNGQPANIQSATFKLTEQCTYLSSEDLSIEEFITDDTNKRVWIIHIPKHLPRRPVLAHKKAWQRIEDSLVEMTSERMAVILEEPIYTAKDWSAEIVPDATIDDLDEVAIAKARMMFKKVHSRIPTTEVNAWNVQTFLSKCGLTRNGGITRAAIILLGKYESAFKLRPAVAQVTWTRRDKNQEVIDYEHFTVPFILTVDEILSKIENLTLRKMPGGTLFPDTMKQYDDYTIREALHNCIAHQDYTLQQRINFVENPGYLYYSNAGTFIPGTLENALRNEEPQTYFRNE
;
A
#
# COMPACT_ATOMS: atom_id res chain seq x y z
N MET A 1 32.62 -15.04 7.52
CA MET A 1 31.83 -15.00 8.79
C MET A 1 31.96 -16.34 9.46
N LEU A 2 32.27 -16.37 10.77
CA LEU A 2 32.36 -17.62 11.54
C LEU A 2 30.96 -18.26 11.70
N GLU A 3 30.91 -19.56 11.90
CA GLU A 3 29.62 -20.28 12.06
C GLU A 3 28.77 -19.71 13.22
N LEU A 4 29.43 -19.38 14.34
CA LEU A 4 28.77 -18.78 15.50
C LEU A 4 28.16 -17.39 15.17
N GLU A 5 28.88 -16.56 14.41
CA GLU A 5 28.41 -15.24 13.99
C GLU A 5 27.21 -15.35 13.06
N LEU A 6 27.26 -16.30 12.10
CA LEU A 6 26.15 -16.56 11.21
C LEU A 6 24.93 -17.09 11.96
N GLN A 7 25.13 -17.95 12.96
CA GLN A 7 24.04 -18.45 13.78
C GLN A 7 23.37 -17.32 14.60
N GLN A 8 24.17 -16.41 15.16
CA GLN A 8 23.64 -15.22 15.86
C GLN A 8 22.88 -14.28 14.92
N TYR A 9 23.39 -14.09 13.70
CA TYR A 9 22.71 -13.33 12.67
C TYR A 9 21.34 -13.95 12.33
N LEU A 10 21.30 -15.24 12.06
CA LEU A 10 20.06 -15.97 11.74
C LEU A 10 19.06 -15.90 12.89
N GLN A 11 19.51 -16.05 14.13
CA GLN A 11 18.66 -15.95 15.33
C GLN A 11 18.07 -14.56 15.53
N ARG A 12 18.78 -13.52 15.11
CA ARG A 12 18.30 -12.14 15.19
C ARG A 12 17.32 -11.79 14.09
N GLU A 13 17.64 -12.11 12.84
CA GLU A 13 16.84 -11.72 11.65
C GLU A 13 15.69 -12.71 11.37
N TYR A 14 15.87 -13.98 11.71
CA TYR A 14 14.93 -15.07 11.42
C TYR A 14 14.67 -15.91 12.69
N PRO A 15 14.15 -15.31 13.77
CA PRO A 15 14.17 -15.91 15.11
C PRO A 15 13.29 -17.14 15.27
N GLN A 16 12.30 -17.32 14.42
CA GLN A 16 11.34 -18.44 14.51
C GLN A 16 10.66 -18.75 13.17
N GLU A 17 10.26 -20.00 13.01
CA GLU A 17 9.40 -20.41 11.91
C GLU A 17 8.00 -19.82 12.09
N ASN A 18 7.43 -19.31 11.02
CA ASN A 18 6.10 -18.73 10.98
C ASN A 18 5.58 -18.73 9.52
N ALA A 19 4.43 -18.07 9.27
CA ALA A 19 3.85 -17.98 7.93
C ALA A 19 4.78 -17.32 6.88
N ARG A 20 5.79 -16.54 7.32
CA ARG A 20 6.73 -15.80 6.46
C ARG A 20 8.17 -16.32 6.49
N CYS A 21 8.48 -17.26 7.37
CA CYS A 21 9.84 -17.78 7.50
C CYS A 21 9.81 -19.30 7.73
N GLU A 22 10.59 -20.01 6.95
CA GLU A 22 10.74 -21.46 7.04
C GLU A 22 12.21 -21.83 7.06
N TRP A 23 12.59 -22.80 7.90
CA TRP A 23 13.92 -23.37 8.01
C TRP A 23 13.95 -24.80 7.49
N LYS A 24 14.92 -25.13 6.64
CA LYS A 24 15.02 -26.48 6.09
C LYS A 24 16.47 -26.94 6.02
N GLU A 25 16.66 -28.17 6.43
CA GLU A 25 17.96 -28.81 6.40
C GLU A 25 18.51 -28.94 4.97
N PHE A 26 17.75 -29.50 4.05
CA PHE A 26 18.12 -29.72 2.65
C PHE A 26 19.61 -29.95 2.46
N LYS A 27 20.17 -31.03 3.06
CA LYS A 27 21.61 -31.36 3.06
C LYS A 27 22.24 -31.33 1.67
N ASN A 28 21.46 -31.61 0.62
CA ASN A 28 21.84 -31.33 -0.75
C ASN A 28 20.62 -30.91 -1.57
N LEU A 29 20.87 -30.08 -2.57
CA LEU A 29 19.81 -29.48 -3.41
C LEU A 29 19.64 -30.19 -4.76
N LYS A 30 20.25 -31.35 -4.98
CA LYS A 30 20.28 -32.04 -6.28
C LYS A 30 18.90 -32.19 -6.92
N ASN A 31 17.88 -32.55 -6.14
CA ASN A 31 16.52 -32.79 -6.61
C ASN A 31 15.52 -31.73 -6.12
N SER A 32 15.98 -30.70 -5.41
CA SER A 32 15.11 -29.76 -4.72
C SER A 32 14.48 -28.70 -5.63
N PHE A 33 14.92 -28.60 -6.89
CA PHE A 33 14.39 -27.67 -7.89
C PHE A 33 13.60 -28.35 -9.03
N SER A 34 13.38 -29.66 -8.95
CA SER A 34 12.62 -30.39 -9.97
C SER A 34 12.12 -31.74 -9.46
N GLY A 35 12.12 -31.90 -8.15
CA GLY A 35 11.94 -33.19 -7.49
C GLY A 35 10.53 -33.47 -6.98
N ASP A 36 10.45 -34.00 -5.78
CA ASP A 36 9.21 -34.47 -5.20
C ASP A 36 8.29 -33.35 -4.80
N GLU A 37 7.10 -33.37 -5.35
CA GLU A 37 5.98 -32.54 -4.91
C GLU A 37 5.83 -32.59 -3.39
N LYS A 38 5.72 -31.46 -2.72
CA LYS A 38 5.70 -31.21 -1.26
C LYS A 38 7.06 -31.18 -0.54
N ASN A 39 8.11 -31.79 -1.06
CA ASN A 39 9.37 -31.91 -0.33
C ASN A 39 10.52 -31.17 -1.02
N ASP A 40 10.23 -30.28 -1.94
CA ASP A 40 11.21 -29.53 -2.68
C ASP A 40 11.14 -28.01 -2.41
N VAL A 41 12.22 -27.30 -2.76
CA VAL A 41 12.32 -25.84 -2.62
C VAL A 41 11.19 -25.12 -3.36
N ILE A 42 10.80 -25.64 -4.52
CA ILE A 42 9.81 -25.02 -5.41
C ILE A 42 8.43 -24.97 -4.74
N SER A 43 8.01 -26.06 -4.10
CA SER A 43 6.74 -26.11 -3.36
C SER A 43 6.73 -25.17 -2.17
N TYR A 44 7.84 -25.06 -1.41
CA TYR A 44 7.97 -24.08 -0.32
C TYR A 44 7.93 -22.64 -0.82
N VAL A 45 8.62 -22.34 -1.93
CA VAL A 45 8.59 -21.00 -2.55
C VAL A 45 7.17 -20.62 -2.96
N SER A 46 6.44 -21.54 -3.62
CA SER A 46 5.03 -21.32 -3.96
C SER A 46 4.18 -21.04 -2.73
N ALA A 47 4.35 -21.84 -1.68
CA ALA A 47 3.55 -21.71 -0.46
C ALA A 47 3.80 -20.39 0.27
N ILE A 48 5.05 -19.99 0.44
CA ILE A 48 5.42 -18.73 1.10
C ILE A 48 4.93 -17.54 0.27
N ALA A 49 5.10 -17.57 -1.06
CA ALA A 49 4.60 -16.52 -1.94
C ALA A 49 3.08 -16.38 -1.85
N ASN A 50 2.35 -17.49 -1.75
CA ASN A 50 0.88 -17.50 -1.64
C ASN A 50 0.34 -17.10 -0.26
N MET A 51 1.22 -16.95 0.72
CA MET A 51 0.86 -16.31 2.00
C MET A 51 1.10 -14.79 1.87
N GLU A 52 2.15 -14.28 2.45
CA GLU A 52 2.47 -12.85 2.42
C GLU A 52 3.91 -12.60 1.93
N GLY A 53 4.49 -13.57 1.20
CA GLY A 53 5.91 -13.59 0.94
C GLY A 53 6.73 -13.89 2.19
N GLY A 54 8.05 -13.83 2.09
CA GLY A 54 8.93 -14.09 3.24
C GLY A 54 10.24 -14.75 2.86
N HIS A 55 10.70 -15.68 3.70
CA HIS A 55 12.05 -16.24 3.61
C HIS A 55 12.06 -17.76 3.76
N LEU A 56 12.88 -18.42 2.96
CA LEU A 56 13.20 -19.83 3.12
C LEU A 56 14.71 -19.97 3.39
N VAL A 57 15.05 -20.42 4.58
CA VAL A 57 16.44 -20.59 5.02
C VAL A 57 16.85 -22.05 4.83
N LEU A 58 17.82 -22.30 3.96
CA LEU A 58 18.31 -23.62 3.62
C LEU A 58 19.68 -23.89 4.24
N GLY A 59 19.89 -25.09 4.75
CA GLY A 59 21.13 -25.51 5.41
C GLY A 59 21.12 -25.29 6.92
N VAL A 60 19.93 -25.13 7.49
CA VAL A 60 19.71 -25.03 8.93
C VAL A 60 18.74 -26.10 9.40
N LYS A 61 18.88 -26.53 10.63
CA LYS A 61 18.02 -27.55 11.22
C LYS A 61 16.72 -26.96 11.70
N ASP A 62 15.63 -27.62 11.33
CA ASP A 62 14.29 -27.25 11.78
C ASP A 62 14.26 -27.05 13.31
N LYS A 63 13.56 -26.05 13.77
CA LYS A 63 13.32 -25.70 15.20
C LYS A 63 14.52 -25.20 16.00
N THR A 64 15.75 -25.47 15.60
CA THR A 64 16.93 -25.12 16.42
C THR A 64 17.84 -24.06 15.77
N LEU A 65 17.69 -23.79 14.48
CA LEU A 65 18.59 -22.94 13.67
C LEU A 65 20.07 -23.37 13.73
N GLU A 66 20.35 -24.63 14.12
CA GLU A 66 21.69 -25.17 14.06
C GLU A 66 22.14 -25.24 12.60
N ILE A 67 23.31 -24.69 12.28
CA ILE A 67 23.83 -24.66 10.93
C ILE A 67 24.38 -26.04 10.57
N VAL A 68 23.69 -26.73 9.68
CA VAL A 68 24.13 -28.04 9.14
C VAL A 68 24.80 -27.92 7.78
N GLY A 69 24.51 -26.84 7.07
CA GLY A 69 24.98 -26.57 5.72
C GLY A 69 24.20 -27.30 4.63
N THR A 70 24.15 -26.70 3.44
CA THR A 70 23.58 -27.32 2.23
C THR A 70 24.63 -27.48 1.14
N ASP A 71 24.55 -28.58 0.36
CA ASP A 71 25.48 -28.86 -0.73
C ASP A 71 24.81 -28.63 -2.09
N ILE A 72 25.42 -27.77 -2.89
CA ILE A 72 24.99 -27.48 -4.26
C ILE A 72 25.90 -28.12 -5.32
N SER A 73 26.93 -28.88 -4.92
CA SER A 73 27.93 -29.43 -5.84
C SER A 73 27.34 -30.35 -6.92
N ARG A 74 26.22 -30.97 -6.63
CA ARG A 74 25.49 -31.85 -7.55
C ARG A 74 24.25 -31.20 -8.17
N LEU A 75 24.00 -29.94 -7.86
CA LEU A 75 22.90 -29.19 -8.47
C LEU A 75 23.36 -28.67 -9.83
N THR A 76 22.70 -29.10 -10.87
CA THR A 76 22.98 -28.66 -12.23
C THR A 76 21.71 -28.19 -12.94
N PHE A 77 21.81 -27.14 -13.72
CA PHE A 77 20.76 -26.68 -14.62
C PHE A 77 21.28 -26.72 -16.05
N ASN A 78 20.57 -27.40 -16.93
CA ASN A 78 21.00 -27.59 -18.33
C ASN A 78 22.44 -28.12 -18.48
N GLY A 79 22.87 -29.01 -17.56
CA GLY A 79 24.21 -29.61 -17.54
C GLY A 79 25.33 -28.69 -17.03
N GLN A 80 25.03 -27.48 -16.57
CA GLN A 80 25.99 -26.56 -15.95
C GLN A 80 25.84 -26.54 -14.43
N PRO A 81 26.91 -26.41 -13.65
CA PRO A 81 26.83 -26.26 -12.20
C PRO A 81 25.95 -25.06 -11.83
N ALA A 82 25.11 -25.26 -10.81
CA ALA A 82 24.23 -24.20 -10.32
C ALA A 82 25.01 -23.11 -9.59
N ASN A 83 24.51 -21.89 -9.72
CA ASN A 83 24.89 -20.72 -8.94
C ASN A 83 23.64 -19.94 -8.53
N ILE A 84 23.80 -18.88 -7.74
CA ILE A 84 22.70 -18.04 -7.27
C ILE A 84 21.82 -17.57 -8.43
N GLN A 85 22.39 -17.02 -9.49
CA GLN A 85 21.64 -16.49 -10.63
C GLN A 85 20.83 -17.57 -11.35
N SER A 86 21.45 -18.74 -11.62
CA SER A 86 20.78 -19.84 -12.28
C SER A 86 19.69 -20.46 -11.38
N ALA A 87 19.89 -20.49 -10.06
CA ALA A 87 18.89 -20.96 -9.10
C ALA A 87 17.70 -19.99 -9.04
N THR A 88 17.94 -18.68 -8.94
CA THR A 88 16.88 -17.67 -8.98
C THR A 88 16.08 -17.74 -10.28
N PHE A 89 16.76 -17.84 -11.42
CA PHE A 89 16.09 -18.03 -12.71
C PHE A 89 15.26 -19.33 -12.73
N LYS A 90 15.79 -20.42 -12.18
CA LYS A 90 15.08 -21.70 -12.12
C LYS A 90 13.80 -21.63 -11.27
N LEU A 91 13.79 -20.86 -10.18
CA LEU A 91 12.60 -20.63 -9.38
C LEU A 91 11.51 -19.92 -10.20
N THR A 92 11.85 -18.89 -10.96
CA THR A 92 10.86 -18.20 -11.81
C THR A 92 10.36 -19.07 -12.96
N GLU A 93 11.18 -19.98 -13.47
CA GLU A 93 10.77 -20.93 -14.50
C GLU A 93 9.80 -22.00 -13.96
N GLN A 94 10.06 -22.54 -12.77
CA GLN A 94 9.29 -23.63 -12.18
C GLN A 94 8.07 -23.17 -11.37
N CYS A 95 8.08 -21.94 -10.87
CA CYS A 95 6.98 -21.34 -10.15
C CYS A 95 6.19 -20.40 -11.08
N THR A 96 5.11 -20.89 -11.66
CA THR A 96 4.24 -20.08 -12.52
C THR A 96 3.66 -18.90 -11.74
N TYR A 97 3.73 -17.70 -12.29
CA TYR A 97 3.30 -16.41 -11.70
C TYR A 97 4.15 -15.90 -10.52
N LEU A 98 5.30 -16.51 -10.21
CA LEU A 98 6.24 -15.94 -9.25
C LEU A 98 6.84 -14.66 -9.85
N SER A 99 6.77 -13.55 -9.10
CA SER A 99 7.44 -12.31 -9.51
C SER A 99 8.96 -12.49 -9.43
N SER A 100 9.68 -11.95 -10.41
CA SER A 100 11.14 -11.83 -10.33
C SER A 100 11.57 -10.60 -9.55
N GLU A 101 10.68 -9.62 -9.34
CA GLU A 101 10.93 -8.47 -8.49
C GLU A 101 10.99 -8.93 -7.04
N ASP A 102 11.99 -8.48 -6.31
CA ASP A 102 12.24 -8.83 -4.89
C ASP A 102 12.53 -10.32 -4.64
N LEU A 103 12.65 -11.16 -5.69
CA LEU A 103 13.14 -12.53 -5.57
C LEU A 103 14.67 -12.53 -5.61
N SER A 104 15.29 -12.95 -4.52
CA SER A 104 16.75 -13.06 -4.44
C SER A 104 17.18 -14.23 -3.58
N ILE A 105 18.42 -14.66 -3.79
CA ILE A 105 19.08 -15.67 -2.95
C ILE A 105 20.33 -15.03 -2.38
N GLU A 106 20.43 -15.03 -1.06
CA GLU A 106 21.60 -14.61 -0.32
C GLU A 106 22.38 -15.87 0.13
N GLU A 107 23.68 -15.89 -0.14
CA GLU A 107 24.55 -17.02 0.19
C GLU A 107 25.53 -16.66 1.28
N PHE A 108 25.61 -17.48 2.30
CA PHE A 108 26.64 -17.45 3.34
C PHE A 108 27.46 -18.74 3.31
N ILE A 109 28.77 -18.60 3.42
CA ILE A 109 29.69 -19.72 3.60
C ILE A 109 30.52 -19.41 4.84
N THR A 110 30.52 -20.34 5.80
CA THR A 110 31.27 -20.18 7.04
C THR A 110 32.77 -20.40 6.81
N ASP A 111 33.61 -19.51 7.36
CA ASP A 111 35.07 -19.54 7.17
C ASP A 111 35.76 -20.67 7.91
N ASP A 112 35.19 -21.10 9.05
CA ASP A 112 35.72 -22.11 9.96
C ASP A 112 35.27 -23.53 9.63
N THR A 113 34.01 -23.70 9.19
CA THR A 113 33.44 -25.05 8.95
C THR A 113 33.06 -25.29 7.50
N ASN A 114 33.20 -24.29 6.63
CA ASN A 114 32.85 -24.33 5.22
C ASN A 114 31.42 -24.80 4.93
N LYS A 115 30.51 -24.49 5.85
CA LYS A 115 29.07 -24.79 5.71
C LYS A 115 28.39 -23.66 4.91
N ARG A 116 27.53 -24.06 3.98
CA ARG A 116 26.78 -23.12 3.15
C ARG A 116 25.34 -23.00 3.65
N VAL A 117 24.86 -21.76 3.75
CA VAL A 117 23.46 -21.43 4.03
C VAL A 117 22.95 -20.56 2.89
N TRP A 118 21.77 -20.86 2.36
CA TRP A 118 21.05 -20.02 1.41
C TRP A 118 19.81 -19.44 2.09
N ILE A 119 19.61 -18.12 1.91
CA ILE A 119 18.37 -17.46 2.30
C ILE A 119 17.68 -17.02 1.00
N ILE A 120 16.54 -17.60 0.72
CA ILE A 120 15.70 -17.21 -0.43
C ILE A 120 14.69 -16.20 0.05
N HIS A 121 14.80 -14.97 -0.45
CA HIS A 121 13.82 -13.91 -0.25
C HIS A 121 12.71 -14.08 -1.29
N ILE A 122 11.50 -14.29 -0.83
CA ILE A 122 10.37 -14.70 -1.67
C ILE A 122 9.33 -13.59 -1.65
N PRO A 123 9.04 -12.96 -2.79
CA PRO A 123 8.00 -11.95 -2.88
C PRO A 123 6.61 -12.55 -2.66
N LYS A 124 5.66 -11.71 -2.21
CA LYS A 124 4.25 -12.08 -2.22
C LYS A 124 3.79 -12.32 -3.66
N HIS A 125 2.80 -13.20 -3.83
CA HIS A 125 2.12 -13.40 -5.10
C HIS A 125 1.54 -12.08 -5.66
N LEU A 126 1.46 -11.98 -6.97
CA LEU A 126 0.76 -10.87 -7.61
C LEU A 126 -0.75 -10.96 -7.34
N PRO A 127 -1.46 -9.82 -7.23
CA PRO A 127 -2.90 -9.83 -7.02
C PRO A 127 -3.64 -10.70 -8.03
N ARG A 128 -4.56 -11.52 -7.54
CA ARG A 128 -5.35 -12.50 -8.32
C ARG A 128 -4.55 -13.57 -9.07
N ARG A 129 -3.27 -13.74 -8.74
CA ARG A 129 -2.39 -14.70 -9.40
C ARG A 129 -1.68 -15.57 -8.38
N PRO A 130 -2.32 -16.66 -7.91
CA PRO A 130 -1.64 -17.60 -7.04
C PRO A 130 -0.42 -18.20 -7.75
N VAL A 131 0.69 -18.29 -7.02
CA VAL A 131 1.93 -18.90 -7.52
C VAL A 131 1.75 -20.42 -7.53
N LEU A 132 2.04 -21.03 -8.68
CA LEU A 132 1.90 -22.48 -8.86
C LEU A 132 3.27 -23.15 -8.91
N ALA A 133 3.43 -24.23 -8.19
CA ALA A 133 4.52 -25.20 -8.32
C ALA A 133 3.93 -26.57 -8.64
N HIS A 134 4.55 -27.31 -9.58
CA HIS A 134 4.02 -28.60 -10.06
C HIS A 134 2.56 -28.54 -10.52
N LYS A 135 2.16 -27.42 -11.13
CA LYS A 135 0.77 -27.12 -11.59
C LYS A 135 -0.26 -27.01 -10.47
N LYS A 136 0.15 -26.91 -9.21
CA LYS A 136 -0.70 -26.73 -8.04
C LYS A 136 -0.30 -25.49 -7.27
N ALA A 137 -1.27 -24.89 -6.59
CA ALA A 137 -1.00 -23.84 -5.63
C ALA A 137 -0.75 -24.46 -4.25
N TRP A 138 0.27 -23.97 -3.56
CA TRP A 138 0.64 -24.43 -2.22
C TRP A 138 0.39 -23.35 -1.20
N GLN A 139 0.11 -23.74 0.04
CA GLN A 139 0.03 -22.86 1.20
C GLN A 139 0.65 -23.53 2.42
N ARG A 140 0.91 -22.71 3.45
CA ARG A 140 1.29 -23.21 4.77
C ARG A 140 0.11 -23.12 5.72
N ILE A 141 -0.12 -24.21 6.46
CA ILE A 141 -1.02 -24.24 7.61
C ILE A 141 -0.17 -24.71 8.79
N GLU A 142 0.09 -23.80 9.72
CA GLU A 142 1.06 -24.02 10.80
C GLU A 142 2.43 -24.43 10.23
N ASP A 143 2.97 -25.59 10.61
CA ASP A 143 4.26 -26.13 10.14
C ASP A 143 4.11 -27.01 8.89
N SER A 144 2.92 -27.14 8.34
CA SER A 144 2.66 -28.10 7.26
C SER A 144 2.53 -27.41 5.90
N LEU A 145 3.22 -27.97 4.90
CA LEU A 145 3.04 -27.63 3.49
C LEU A 145 1.87 -28.43 2.93
N VAL A 146 0.83 -27.76 2.49
CA VAL A 146 -0.38 -28.39 1.95
C VAL A 146 -0.80 -27.75 0.62
N GLU A 147 -1.58 -28.48 -0.18
CA GLU A 147 -2.24 -27.90 -1.34
C GLU A 147 -3.20 -26.78 -0.88
N MET A 148 -3.25 -25.70 -1.62
CA MET A 148 -4.03 -24.51 -1.24
C MET A 148 -5.52 -24.84 -1.11
N THR A 149 -6.12 -24.40 0.00
CA THR A 149 -7.56 -24.53 0.23
C THR A 149 -8.37 -23.62 -0.69
N SER A 150 -9.63 -23.98 -0.93
CA SER A 150 -10.56 -23.17 -1.73
C SER A 150 -10.77 -21.78 -1.13
N GLU A 151 -10.76 -21.68 0.20
CA GLU A 151 -10.92 -20.41 0.93
C GLU A 151 -9.73 -19.48 0.67
N ARG A 152 -8.49 -20.00 0.78
CA ARG A 152 -7.29 -19.20 0.50
C ARG A 152 -7.22 -18.81 -0.97
N MET A 153 -7.57 -19.73 -1.87
CA MET A 153 -7.64 -19.45 -3.30
C MET A 153 -8.61 -18.31 -3.58
N ALA A 154 -9.81 -18.33 -3.00
CA ALA A 154 -10.80 -17.26 -3.15
C ALA A 154 -10.25 -15.91 -2.66
N VAL A 155 -9.59 -15.88 -1.49
CA VAL A 155 -8.95 -14.65 -0.98
C VAL A 155 -7.96 -14.06 -1.99
N ILE A 156 -7.09 -14.89 -2.58
CA ILE A 156 -6.11 -14.39 -3.59
C ILE A 156 -6.82 -13.91 -4.85
N LEU A 157 -7.84 -14.64 -5.34
CA LEU A 157 -8.56 -14.29 -6.57
C LEU A 157 -9.42 -13.04 -6.41
N GLU A 158 -9.84 -12.72 -5.20
CA GLU A 158 -10.62 -11.51 -4.87
C GLU A 158 -9.73 -10.31 -4.54
N GLU A 159 -8.40 -10.50 -4.42
CA GLU A 159 -7.50 -9.39 -4.16
C GLU A 159 -7.67 -8.28 -5.21
N PRO A 160 -7.76 -7.01 -4.79
CA PRO A 160 -7.85 -5.91 -5.73
C PRO A 160 -6.57 -5.84 -6.58
N ILE A 161 -6.74 -5.74 -7.89
CA ILE A 161 -5.61 -5.45 -8.78
C ILE A 161 -5.31 -3.97 -8.67
N TYR A 162 -4.31 -3.64 -7.86
CA TYR A 162 -3.72 -2.30 -7.90
C TYR A 162 -2.86 -2.21 -9.16
N THR A 163 -3.46 -1.81 -10.26
CA THR A 163 -2.64 -1.27 -11.33
C THR A 163 -2.06 0.04 -10.79
N ALA A 164 -0.78 0.23 -10.95
CA ALA A 164 -0.11 1.52 -10.66
C ALA A 164 -0.61 2.67 -11.56
N LYS A 165 -1.81 2.51 -12.12
CA LYS A 165 -2.46 3.49 -12.97
C LYS A 165 -3.27 4.41 -12.08
N ASP A 166 -2.77 5.62 -11.94
CA ASP A 166 -3.51 6.66 -11.25
C ASP A 166 -4.87 6.87 -11.94
N TRP A 167 -5.92 6.39 -11.27
CA TRP A 167 -7.30 6.51 -11.76
C TRP A 167 -7.71 7.97 -11.91
N SER A 168 -7.22 8.83 -11.05
CA SER A 168 -7.57 10.24 -11.03
C SER A 168 -6.98 11.01 -12.22
N ALA A 169 -5.85 10.55 -12.76
CA ALA A 169 -5.20 11.12 -13.95
C ALA A 169 -5.86 10.73 -15.29
N GLU A 170 -6.86 9.86 -15.28
CA GLU A 170 -7.58 9.49 -16.50
C GLU A 170 -8.47 10.64 -16.98
N ILE A 171 -8.52 10.81 -18.32
CA ILE A 171 -9.36 11.81 -18.95
C ILE A 171 -10.83 11.41 -18.82
N VAL A 172 -11.68 12.37 -18.44
CA VAL A 172 -13.14 12.20 -18.46
C VAL A 172 -13.63 12.48 -19.88
N PRO A 173 -14.25 11.49 -20.55
CA PRO A 173 -14.81 11.72 -21.89
C PRO A 173 -15.81 12.89 -21.87
N ASP A 174 -15.75 13.73 -22.92
CA ASP A 174 -16.67 14.84 -23.14
C ASP A 174 -16.69 15.92 -21.99
N ALA A 175 -15.70 15.90 -21.11
CA ALA A 175 -15.55 16.95 -20.12
C ALA A 175 -14.80 18.14 -20.71
N THR A 176 -15.29 19.32 -20.40
CA THR A 176 -14.73 20.61 -20.83
C THR A 176 -14.49 21.54 -19.64
N ILE A 177 -13.90 22.70 -19.89
CA ILE A 177 -13.73 23.74 -18.85
C ILE A 177 -15.09 24.19 -18.29
N ASP A 178 -16.16 24.12 -19.09
CA ASP A 178 -17.51 24.51 -18.66
C ASP A 178 -18.10 23.57 -17.60
N ASP A 179 -17.52 22.38 -17.42
CA ASP A 179 -17.87 21.44 -16.35
C ASP A 179 -17.24 21.81 -15.00
N LEU A 180 -16.35 22.79 -14.98
CA LEU A 180 -15.63 23.22 -13.79
C LEU A 180 -16.26 24.45 -13.15
N ASP A 181 -16.22 24.53 -11.82
CA ASP A 181 -16.73 25.63 -11.03
C ASP A 181 -15.74 26.80 -10.97
N GLU A 182 -16.19 28.01 -11.32
CA GLU A 182 -15.33 29.19 -11.38
C GLU A 182 -14.79 29.60 -10.01
N VAL A 183 -15.58 29.42 -8.94
CA VAL A 183 -15.16 29.74 -7.56
C VAL A 183 -14.10 28.76 -7.11
N ALA A 184 -14.26 27.47 -7.43
CA ALA A 184 -13.28 26.43 -7.16
C ALA A 184 -11.96 26.71 -7.91
N ILE A 185 -12.02 27.09 -9.19
CA ILE A 185 -10.83 27.46 -9.98
C ILE A 185 -10.13 28.67 -9.36
N ALA A 186 -10.88 29.72 -8.97
CA ALA A 186 -10.32 30.91 -8.35
C ALA A 186 -9.62 30.59 -7.03
N LYS A 187 -10.24 29.72 -6.19
CA LYS A 187 -9.64 29.22 -4.94
C LYS A 187 -8.38 28.40 -5.20
N ALA A 188 -8.42 27.47 -6.17
CA ALA A 188 -7.26 26.69 -6.55
C ALA A 188 -6.08 27.58 -6.99
N ARG A 189 -6.35 28.61 -7.79
CA ARG A 189 -5.35 29.57 -8.24
C ARG A 189 -4.74 30.37 -7.07
N MET A 190 -5.54 30.73 -6.09
CA MET A 190 -5.07 31.40 -4.86
C MET A 190 -4.16 30.45 -4.06
N MET A 191 -4.55 29.19 -3.89
CA MET A 191 -3.75 28.18 -3.18
C MET A 191 -2.45 27.87 -3.92
N PHE A 192 -2.49 27.72 -5.24
CA PHE A 192 -1.31 27.50 -6.08
C PHE A 192 -0.24 28.58 -5.87
N LYS A 193 -0.63 29.85 -5.89
CA LYS A 193 0.30 30.97 -5.63
C LYS A 193 0.95 30.89 -4.26
N LYS A 194 0.20 30.45 -3.25
CA LYS A 194 0.68 30.32 -1.88
C LYS A 194 1.74 29.22 -1.75
N VAL A 195 1.53 28.09 -2.43
CA VAL A 195 2.45 26.94 -2.42
C VAL A 195 3.66 27.20 -3.32
N HIS A 196 3.43 27.74 -4.51
CA HIS A 196 4.47 28.02 -5.51
C HIS A 196 4.96 29.48 -5.47
N SER A 197 5.40 29.93 -4.31
CA SER A 197 5.84 31.31 -4.08
C SER A 197 7.02 31.77 -4.96
N ARG A 198 7.75 30.84 -5.58
CA ARG A 198 8.85 31.16 -6.53
C ARG A 198 8.33 31.63 -7.89
N ILE A 199 7.07 31.35 -8.23
CA ILE A 199 6.47 31.83 -9.49
C ILE A 199 5.82 33.20 -9.23
N PRO A 200 6.14 34.26 -10.02
CA PRO A 200 5.55 35.55 -9.83
C PRO A 200 4.01 35.52 -9.90
N THR A 201 3.35 36.19 -8.96
CA THR A 201 1.88 36.22 -8.92
C THR A 201 1.29 36.79 -10.21
N THR A 202 1.98 37.77 -10.86
CA THR A 202 1.60 38.36 -12.14
C THR A 202 1.59 37.32 -13.27
N GLU A 203 2.54 36.38 -13.27
CA GLU A 203 2.62 35.31 -14.24
C GLU A 203 1.45 34.33 -14.06
N VAL A 204 1.18 33.85 -12.83
CA VAL A 204 0.05 32.94 -12.55
C VAL A 204 -1.29 33.61 -12.91
N ASN A 205 -1.42 34.94 -12.71
CA ASN A 205 -2.63 35.65 -13.08
C ASN A 205 -2.82 35.76 -14.61
N ALA A 206 -1.72 35.82 -15.36
CA ALA A 206 -1.77 35.90 -16.82
C ALA A 206 -2.16 34.59 -17.51
N TRP A 207 -2.05 33.43 -16.83
CA TRP A 207 -2.45 32.16 -17.39
C TRP A 207 -3.97 32.12 -17.60
N ASN A 208 -4.40 31.68 -18.78
CA ASN A 208 -5.79 31.32 -18.98
C ASN A 208 -6.12 30.03 -18.19
N VAL A 209 -7.40 29.65 -18.12
CA VAL A 209 -7.84 28.49 -17.33
C VAL A 209 -7.17 27.22 -17.81
N GLN A 210 -7.11 26.98 -19.13
CA GLN A 210 -6.49 25.78 -19.71
C GLN A 210 -5.02 25.65 -19.31
N THR A 211 -4.25 26.74 -19.40
CA THR A 211 -2.84 26.76 -19.01
C THR A 211 -2.70 26.53 -17.51
N PHE A 212 -3.54 27.15 -16.68
CA PHE A 212 -3.54 26.94 -15.24
C PHE A 212 -3.79 25.49 -14.87
N LEU A 213 -4.84 24.87 -15.43
CA LEU A 213 -5.14 23.46 -15.18
C LEU A 213 -4.00 22.52 -15.61
N SER A 214 -3.37 22.80 -16.74
CA SER A 214 -2.20 22.04 -17.20
C SER A 214 -1.01 22.16 -16.24
N LYS A 215 -0.75 23.36 -15.69
CA LYS A 215 0.31 23.60 -14.69
C LYS A 215 0.01 22.90 -13.36
N CYS A 216 -1.26 22.65 -13.05
CA CYS A 216 -1.70 21.88 -11.87
C CYS A 216 -1.76 20.37 -12.10
N GLY A 217 -1.43 19.85 -13.30
CA GLY A 217 -1.58 18.43 -13.61
C GLY A 217 -3.04 17.97 -13.81
N LEU A 218 -4.00 18.88 -13.86
CA LEU A 218 -5.44 18.59 -13.93
C LEU A 218 -5.94 18.39 -15.37
N THR A 219 -5.04 18.46 -16.35
CA THR A 219 -5.33 18.11 -17.75
C THR A 219 -4.27 17.16 -18.30
N ARG A 220 -4.69 16.27 -19.17
CA ARG A 220 -3.81 15.35 -19.89
C ARG A 220 -4.17 15.33 -21.37
N ASN A 221 -3.19 15.55 -22.25
CA ASN A 221 -3.42 15.67 -23.70
C ASN A 221 -4.54 16.64 -24.07
N GLY A 222 -4.68 17.74 -23.31
CA GLY A 222 -5.72 18.75 -23.49
C GLY A 222 -7.11 18.39 -22.92
N GLY A 223 -7.32 17.15 -22.48
CA GLY A 223 -8.55 16.69 -21.85
C GLY A 223 -8.58 16.91 -20.33
N ILE A 224 -9.77 17.08 -19.77
CA ILE A 224 -10.02 17.26 -18.35
C ILE A 224 -9.88 15.90 -17.63
N THR A 225 -9.10 15.82 -16.56
CA THR A 225 -8.92 14.59 -15.77
C THR A 225 -10.04 14.38 -14.75
N ARG A 226 -10.15 13.16 -14.21
CA ARG A 226 -11.06 12.88 -13.09
C ARG A 226 -10.71 13.69 -11.86
N ALA A 227 -9.41 13.89 -11.58
CA ALA A 227 -8.96 14.77 -10.50
C ALA A 227 -9.50 16.20 -10.66
N ALA A 228 -9.50 16.74 -11.88
CA ALA A 228 -10.07 18.06 -12.13
C ALA A 228 -11.56 18.13 -11.80
N ILE A 229 -12.34 17.11 -12.16
CA ILE A 229 -13.78 17.05 -11.81
C ILE A 229 -13.97 16.90 -10.30
N ILE A 230 -13.19 16.04 -9.63
CA ILE A 230 -13.29 15.84 -8.17
C ILE A 230 -12.99 17.15 -7.41
N LEU A 231 -11.93 17.83 -7.79
CA LEU A 231 -11.45 19.02 -7.07
C LEU A 231 -12.19 20.29 -7.45
N LEU A 232 -12.53 20.45 -8.72
CA LEU A 232 -13.00 21.71 -9.30
C LEU A 232 -14.34 21.60 -10.05
N GLY A 233 -14.93 20.41 -10.21
CA GLY A 233 -16.14 20.19 -11.00
C GLY A 233 -17.36 20.85 -10.41
N LYS A 234 -18.30 21.31 -11.24
CA LYS A 234 -19.63 21.72 -10.82
C LYS A 234 -20.39 20.54 -10.21
N TYR A 235 -21.37 20.80 -9.36
CA TYR A 235 -22.20 19.78 -8.73
C TYR A 235 -22.74 18.77 -9.74
N GLU A 236 -23.31 19.24 -10.85
CA GLU A 236 -23.86 18.43 -11.92
C GLU A 236 -22.81 17.61 -12.65
N SER A 237 -21.56 18.04 -12.67
CA SER A 237 -20.47 17.32 -13.36
C SER A 237 -20.01 16.05 -12.62
N ALA A 238 -20.44 15.85 -11.36
CA ALA A 238 -20.16 14.63 -10.61
C ALA A 238 -20.64 13.34 -11.32
N PHE A 239 -21.71 13.42 -12.11
CA PHE A 239 -22.22 12.25 -12.83
C PHE A 239 -21.27 11.72 -13.90
N LYS A 240 -20.37 12.55 -14.41
CA LYS A 240 -19.34 12.15 -15.39
C LYS A 240 -18.29 11.21 -14.81
N LEU A 241 -18.21 11.12 -13.48
CA LEU A 241 -17.32 10.18 -12.78
C LEU A 241 -17.91 8.78 -12.64
N ARG A 242 -19.19 8.58 -12.94
CA ARG A 242 -19.87 7.28 -12.76
C ARG A 242 -19.13 6.14 -13.49
N PRO A 243 -19.05 4.92 -12.87
CA PRO A 243 -19.74 4.50 -11.65
C PRO A 243 -19.05 4.94 -10.32
N ALA A 244 -17.92 5.64 -10.38
CA ALA A 244 -17.24 6.13 -9.17
C ALA A 244 -18.09 7.15 -8.38
N VAL A 245 -17.90 7.17 -7.07
CA VAL A 245 -18.66 8.03 -6.15
C VAL A 245 -17.71 9.02 -5.47
N ALA A 246 -17.78 10.29 -5.89
CA ALA A 246 -17.03 11.38 -5.27
C ALA A 246 -17.96 12.12 -4.27
N GLN A 247 -18.10 11.56 -3.08
CA GLN A 247 -18.94 12.10 -2.01
C GLN A 247 -18.26 11.95 -0.64
N VAL A 248 -18.46 12.96 0.21
CA VAL A 248 -18.16 12.91 1.64
C VAL A 248 -19.47 12.95 2.41
N THR A 249 -19.65 12.06 3.36
CA THR A 249 -20.75 12.10 4.32
C THR A 249 -20.21 12.57 5.65
N TRP A 250 -20.66 13.74 6.10
CA TRP A 250 -20.50 14.17 7.48
C TRP A 250 -21.68 13.71 8.30
N THR A 251 -21.42 13.16 9.49
CA THR A 251 -22.43 12.69 10.43
C THR A 251 -22.05 13.14 11.83
N ARG A 252 -22.96 13.75 12.54
CA ARG A 252 -22.81 14.11 13.95
C ARG A 252 -23.63 13.19 14.84
N ARG A 253 -23.01 12.68 15.91
CA ARG A 253 -23.64 11.79 16.88
C ARG A 253 -23.65 12.38 18.28
N ASP A 254 -24.63 11.99 19.05
CA ASP A 254 -24.73 12.31 20.47
C ASP A 254 -23.98 11.30 21.35
N LYS A 255 -24.07 11.46 22.68
CA LYS A 255 -23.44 10.56 23.67
C LYS A 255 -23.98 9.13 23.64
N ASN A 256 -25.18 8.93 23.10
CA ASN A 256 -25.82 7.62 22.95
C ASN A 256 -25.52 6.98 21.58
N GLN A 257 -24.65 7.61 20.78
CA GLN A 257 -24.33 7.21 19.41
C GLN A 257 -25.51 7.38 18.41
N GLU A 258 -26.54 8.13 18.78
CA GLU A 258 -27.63 8.48 17.88
C GLU A 258 -27.21 9.61 16.93
N VAL A 259 -27.67 9.53 15.69
CA VAL A 259 -27.40 10.56 14.68
C VAL A 259 -28.23 11.80 14.97
N ILE A 260 -27.57 12.93 15.25
CA ILE A 260 -28.20 14.22 15.49
C ILE A 260 -28.36 15.00 14.19
N ASP A 261 -27.32 14.95 13.34
CA ASP A 261 -27.29 15.67 12.08
C ASP A 261 -26.40 14.93 11.07
N TYR A 262 -26.66 15.11 9.78
CA TYR A 262 -25.80 14.58 8.71
C TYR A 262 -25.97 15.38 7.44
N GLU A 263 -24.93 15.40 6.62
CA GLU A 263 -24.99 16.02 5.31
C GLU A 263 -24.08 15.27 4.31
N HIS A 264 -24.51 15.26 3.06
CA HIS A 264 -23.76 14.67 1.96
C HIS A 264 -23.19 15.78 1.09
N PHE A 265 -21.88 15.81 0.99
CA PHE A 265 -21.11 16.73 0.16
C PHE A 265 -20.62 16.00 -1.09
N THR A 266 -20.59 16.71 -2.20
CA THR A 266 -20.04 16.22 -3.45
C THR A 266 -19.00 17.21 -4.01
N VAL A 267 -18.57 17.03 -5.24
CA VAL A 267 -17.66 17.98 -5.91
C VAL A 267 -18.21 19.40 -5.91
N PRO A 268 -17.39 20.45 -5.91
CA PRO A 268 -15.92 20.45 -5.95
C PRO A 268 -15.28 20.33 -4.55
N PHE A 269 -14.44 19.34 -4.34
CA PHE A 269 -13.89 19.06 -3.01
C PHE A 269 -12.99 20.17 -2.45
N ILE A 270 -12.43 21.00 -3.31
CA ILE A 270 -11.66 22.16 -2.84
C ILE A 270 -12.51 23.19 -2.05
N LEU A 271 -13.83 23.25 -2.31
CA LEU A 271 -14.78 24.07 -1.56
C LEU A 271 -15.40 23.27 -0.42
N THR A 272 -15.79 22.06 -0.68
CA THR A 272 -16.46 21.12 0.25
C THR A 272 -15.68 20.93 1.56
N VAL A 273 -14.36 20.89 1.53
CA VAL A 273 -13.54 20.79 2.75
C VAL A 273 -13.78 21.97 3.69
N ASP A 274 -13.92 23.20 3.18
CA ASP A 274 -14.21 24.35 4.03
C ASP A 274 -15.65 24.35 4.55
N GLU A 275 -16.59 23.86 3.74
CA GLU A 275 -18.00 23.70 4.16
C GLU A 275 -18.09 22.69 5.31
N ILE A 276 -17.43 21.54 5.21
CA ILE A 276 -17.37 20.55 6.28
C ILE A 276 -16.76 21.15 7.54
N LEU A 277 -15.62 21.86 7.40
CA LEU A 277 -14.97 22.51 8.54
C LEU A 277 -15.88 23.51 9.25
N SER A 278 -16.75 24.22 8.52
CA SER A 278 -17.70 25.16 9.10
C SER A 278 -18.80 24.49 9.90
N LYS A 279 -19.08 23.21 9.68
CA LYS A 279 -20.12 22.41 10.35
C LYS A 279 -19.64 21.81 11.68
N ILE A 280 -18.34 21.61 11.83
CA ILE A 280 -17.77 20.94 13.01
C ILE A 280 -17.94 21.82 14.24
N GLU A 281 -18.51 21.28 15.31
CA GLU A 281 -18.52 21.92 16.63
C GLU A 281 -17.15 21.85 17.30
N ASN A 282 -16.24 22.70 16.86
CA ASN A 282 -14.91 22.80 17.44
C ASN A 282 -14.97 23.57 18.76
N LEU A 283 -15.20 22.87 19.88
CA LEU A 283 -15.32 23.46 21.20
C LEU A 283 -14.06 24.25 21.57
N THR A 284 -14.29 25.47 22.08
CA THR A 284 -13.23 26.29 22.65
C THR A 284 -13.08 25.96 24.15
N LEU A 285 -11.95 25.39 24.50
CA LEU A 285 -11.58 25.10 25.89
C LEU A 285 -10.89 26.32 26.50
N ARG A 286 -11.28 26.69 27.72
CA ARG A 286 -10.61 27.69 28.53
C ARG A 286 -9.81 27.00 29.60
N LYS A 287 -8.49 27.16 29.58
CA LYS A 287 -7.59 26.62 30.59
C LYS A 287 -6.91 27.78 31.31
N MET A 288 -6.92 27.75 32.63
CA MET A 288 -6.12 28.67 33.44
C MET A 288 -4.70 28.11 33.57
N PRO A 289 -3.69 28.68 32.89
CA PRO A 289 -2.30 28.29 33.13
C PRO A 289 -1.88 28.69 34.56
N GLY A 290 -1.08 27.87 35.22
CA GLY A 290 -0.55 28.21 36.54
C GLY A 290 0.25 29.51 36.50
N GLY A 291 -0.13 30.48 37.35
CA GLY A 291 0.58 31.76 37.46
C GLY A 291 0.07 32.90 36.59
N THR A 292 -1.02 32.75 35.85
CA THR A 292 -1.68 33.82 35.10
C THR A 292 -3.10 34.10 35.58
N LEU A 293 -3.54 35.37 35.50
CA LEU A 293 -4.93 35.75 35.80
C LEU A 293 -5.87 35.63 34.59
N PHE A 294 -5.33 35.34 33.42
CA PHE A 294 -6.08 35.24 32.17
C PHE A 294 -6.15 33.80 31.67
N PRO A 295 -7.35 33.31 31.30
CA PRO A 295 -7.48 32.01 30.72
C PRO A 295 -6.94 31.99 29.29
N ASP A 296 -6.15 30.98 28.97
CA ASP A 296 -5.85 30.64 27.59
C ASP A 296 -7.06 29.93 26.96
N THR A 297 -7.38 30.33 25.73
CA THR A 297 -8.43 29.71 24.93
C THR A 297 -7.77 28.87 23.85
N MET A 298 -8.12 27.59 23.79
CA MET A 298 -7.67 26.68 22.73
C MET A 298 -8.87 25.94 22.15
N LYS A 299 -8.81 25.67 20.84
CA LYS A 299 -9.77 24.81 20.20
C LYS A 299 -9.57 23.35 20.63
N GLN A 300 -10.64 22.57 20.73
CA GLN A 300 -10.55 21.15 21.04
C GLN A 300 -9.77 20.39 19.95
N TYR A 301 -9.99 20.77 18.71
CA TYR A 301 -9.29 20.20 17.55
C TYR A 301 -8.56 21.32 16.79
N ASP A 302 -7.35 21.03 16.33
CA ASP A 302 -6.63 21.92 15.45
C ASP A 302 -7.23 21.88 14.03
N ASP A 303 -7.57 23.04 13.47
CA ASP A 303 -8.19 23.17 12.14
C ASP A 303 -7.29 22.60 11.03
N TYR A 304 -5.96 22.70 11.21
CA TYR A 304 -5.00 22.12 10.27
C TYR A 304 -5.07 20.59 10.27
N THR A 305 -5.10 19.97 11.46
CA THR A 305 -5.19 18.51 11.60
C THR A 305 -6.48 17.96 11.00
N ILE A 306 -7.62 18.64 11.21
CA ILE A 306 -8.90 18.24 10.61
C ILE A 306 -8.82 18.28 9.08
N ARG A 307 -8.27 19.39 8.55
CA ARG A 307 -8.11 19.60 7.11
C ARG A 307 -7.20 18.55 6.48
N GLU A 308 -6.09 18.28 7.12
CA GLU A 308 -5.12 17.27 6.67
C GLU A 308 -5.75 15.87 6.63
N ALA A 309 -6.50 15.49 7.66
CA ALA A 309 -7.21 14.21 7.69
C ALA A 309 -8.25 14.09 6.55
N LEU A 310 -9.00 15.15 6.24
CA LEU A 310 -9.93 15.18 5.11
C LEU A 310 -9.21 15.08 3.76
N HIS A 311 -8.10 15.82 3.59
CA HIS A 311 -7.30 15.75 2.37
C HIS A 311 -6.72 14.35 2.17
N ASN A 312 -6.22 13.71 3.23
CA ASN A 312 -5.71 12.35 3.17
C ASN A 312 -6.82 11.35 2.79
N CYS A 313 -8.03 11.49 3.33
CA CYS A 313 -9.16 10.67 2.89
C CYS A 313 -9.46 10.84 1.40
N ILE A 314 -9.40 12.07 0.87
CA ILE A 314 -9.64 12.36 -0.54
C ILE A 314 -8.53 11.78 -1.42
N ALA A 315 -7.27 11.98 -1.04
CA ALA A 315 -6.11 11.52 -1.79
C ALA A 315 -5.97 9.98 -1.81
N HIS A 316 -6.34 9.32 -0.72
CA HIS A 316 -6.24 7.87 -0.58
C HIS A 316 -7.52 7.09 -0.89
N GLN A 317 -8.63 7.78 -1.20
CA GLN A 317 -9.89 7.14 -1.56
C GLN A 317 -9.75 6.28 -2.82
N ASP A 318 -10.20 5.05 -2.77
CA ASP A 318 -10.42 4.25 -3.96
C ASP A 318 -11.85 4.50 -4.50
N TYR A 319 -11.93 5.45 -5.41
CA TYR A 319 -13.21 5.84 -6.02
C TYR A 319 -13.84 4.72 -6.85
N THR A 320 -13.05 3.72 -7.30
CA THR A 320 -13.55 2.59 -8.08
C THR A 320 -14.40 1.63 -7.26
N LEU A 321 -14.26 1.63 -5.92
CA LEU A 321 -15.05 0.82 -5.00
C LEU A 321 -16.46 1.40 -4.75
N GLN A 322 -16.81 2.53 -5.37
CA GLN A 322 -18.14 3.15 -5.30
C GLN A 322 -18.62 3.44 -3.86
N GLN A 323 -17.68 3.68 -2.96
CA GLN A 323 -17.97 4.01 -1.56
C GLN A 323 -17.73 5.50 -1.30
N ARG A 324 -18.41 6.02 -0.27
CA ARG A 324 -18.25 7.39 0.19
C ARG A 324 -17.11 7.50 1.20
N ILE A 325 -16.51 8.68 1.27
CA ILE A 325 -15.69 9.08 2.41
C ILE A 325 -16.64 9.39 3.57
N ASN A 326 -16.38 8.85 4.76
CA ASN A 326 -17.17 9.14 5.93
C ASN A 326 -16.35 9.93 6.94
N PHE A 327 -16.96 11.00 7.44
CA PHE A 327 -16.47 11.80 8.52
C PHE A 327 -17.51 11.85 9.62
N VAL A 328 -17.20 11.31 10.79
CA VAL A 328 -18.14 11.21 11.91
C VAL A 328 -17.62 12.03 13.09
N GLU A 329 -18.41 12.99 13.50
CA GLU A 329 -18.20 13.80 14.68
C GLU A 329 -18.91 13.16 15.87
N ASN A 330 -18.12 12.63 16.82
CA ASN A 330 -18.62 12.08 18.07
C ASN A 330 -18.25 13.00 19.24
N PRO A 331 -18.97 12.90 20.37
CA PRO A 331 -18.56 13.60 21.57
C PRO A 331 -17.14 13.18 22.01
N GLY A 332 -16.17 14.07 21.83
CA GLY A 332 -14.79 13.87 22.28
C GLY A 332 -13.81 13.29 21.26
N TYR A 333 -14.26 12.84 20.08
CA TYR A 333 -13.35 12.40 19.00
C TYR A 333 -13.97 12.54 17.62
N LEU A 334 -13.11 12.68 16.62
CA LEU A 334 -13.45 12.69 15.21
C LEU A 334 -13.02 11.37 14.56
N TYR A 335 -13.86 10.78 13.74
CA TYR A 335 -13.59 9.54 13.03
C TYR A 335 -13.65 9.77 11.53
N TYR A 336 -12.65 9.30 10.81
CA TYR A 336 -12.53 9.40 9.36
C TYR A 336 -12.38 8.01 8.77
N SER A 337 -13.05 7.75 7.65
CA SER A 337 -12.82 6.54 6.88
C SER A 337 -12.99 6.79 5.39
N ASN A 338 -12.14 6.16 4.61
CA ASN A 338 -12.19 6.10 3.17
C ASN A 338 -12.05 4.65 2.68
N ALA A 339 -12.51 4.39 1.47
CA ALA A 339 -12.37 3.08 0.84
C ALA A 339 -10.97 2.92 0.26
N GLY A 340 -10.46 1.70 0.29
CA GLY A 340 -9.16 1.34 -0.25
C GLY A 340 -8.25 0.74 0.81
N THR A 341 -7.08 0.32 0.36
CA THR A 341 -6.03 -0.24 1.22
C THR A 341 -4.76 0.58 1.07
N PHE A 342 -3.80 0.38 1.96
CA PHE A 342 -2.49 1.02 1.85
C PHE A 342 -1.76 0.60 0.57
N ILE A 343 -1.04 1.54 -0.04
CA ILE A 343 -0.19 1.31 -1.22
C ILE A 343 1.27 1.63 -0.83
N PRO A 344 2.22 0.70 -1.06
CA PRO A 344 2.05 -0.72 -1.32
C PRO A 344 1.67 -1.50 -0.05
N GLY A 345 0.61 -2.18 -0.13
CA GLY A 345 0.23 -3.48 0.38
C GLY A 345 -0.16 -3.68 1.81
N THR A 346 0.47 -3.23 2.88
CA THR A 346 0.08 -3.65 4.22
C THR A 346 0.10 -2.53 5.26
N LEU A 347 -0.81 -2.62 6.24
CA LEU A 347 -0.82 -1.75 7.42
C LEU A 347 0.53 -1.76 8.14
N GLU A 348 1.20 -2.92 8.23
CA GLU A 348 2.52 -3.03 8.86
C GLU A 348 3.59 -2.20 8.16
N ASN A 349 3.58 -2.16 6.83
CA ASN A 349 4.51 -1.31 6.08
C ASN A 349 4.22 0.17 6.32
N ALA A 350 2.94 0.57 6.38
CA ALA A 350 2.55 1.94 6.70
C ALA A 350 2.94 2.37 8.12
N LEU A 351 2.94 1.43 9.09
CA LEU A 351 3.30 1.70 10.48
C LEU A 351 4.80 1.63 10.76
N ARG A 352 5.57 0.84 9.99
CA ARG A 352 7.01 0.65 10.18
C ARG A 352 7.87 1.69 9.46
N ASN A 353 7.37 2.27 8.39
CA ASN A 353 8.10 3.28 7.65
C ASN A 353 7.93 4.63 8.35
N GLU A 354 9.01 5.11 8.97
CA GLU A 354 9.10 6.49 9.48
C GLU A 354 9.08 7.53 8.34
N GLU A 355 9.19 7.06 7.09
CA GLU A 355 9.12 7.88 5.89
C GLU A 355 7.66 7.97 5.38
N PRO A 356 7.24 9.15 4.88
CA PRO A 356 5.94 9.28 4.25
C PRO A 356 5.82 8.32 3.07
N GLN A 357 4.65 7.70 2.92
CA GLN A 357 4.35 6.84 1.77
C GLN A 357 4.60 7.62 0.49
N THR A 358 5.39 7.03 -0.40
CA THR A 358 5.85 7.69 -1.64
C THR A 358 4.75 7.85 -2.70
N TYR A 359 3.60 7.19 -2.51
CA TYR A 359 2.53 7.19 -3.51
C TYR A 359 1.17 7.48 -2.88
N PHE A 360 0.47 8.47 -3.45
CA PHE A 360 -0.95 8.65 -3.27
C PHE A 360 -1.70 7.80 -4.31
N ARG A 361 -2.91 7.37 -3.97
CA ARG A 361 -3.76 6.65 -4.92
C ARG A 361 -4.26 7.58 -6.04
N ASN A 362 -4.44 8.84 -5.70
CA ASN A 362 -4.88 9.91 -6.57
C ASN A 362 -3.85 11.05 -6.45
N GLU A 363 -2.91 11.10 -7.37
CA GLU A 363 -1.85 12.11 -7.44
C GLU A 363 -2.34 13.44 -8.02
#